data_c66836945194d214a7a268eedba435b4
#
_entry.id   c66836945194d214a7a268eedba435b4
#
_cell.length_a   1.000
_cell.length_b   1.000
_cell.length_c   1.000
_cell.angle_alpha   90.00
_cell.angle_beta   90.00
_cell.angle_gamma   90.00
#
_symmetry.space_group_name_H-M   'P 1'
#
loop_
_entity.id
_entity.type
_entity.pdbx_description
1 polymer ?
#
loop_
_entity_poly.entity_id
_entity_poly.type
_entity_poly.pdbx_seq_one_letter_code
_entity_poly.pdbx_strand_id
1 'polypeptide(L)'
;MKQTWVKVIALALALALCGAGVAFAAAKKAEKPMDVGKMLMTSFEMMEKNQFPKAQKMLEQVLEQDPGNPLALNNLAAVMVKMKKFDKADTYLNQALPRAKGYMVQVNRVCQVGGICIAFKPAAGGTGNQELEPLVKMNIDMVKQYMSTEPLAGKGPR
;
A
#
# COMPACT_ATOMS: atom_id res chain seq x y z
N MET A 1 6.71 -57.60 44.27
CA MET A 1 6.80 -57.62 42.78
C MET A 1 5.62 -57.01 42.03
N LYS A 2 4.57 -56.53 42.69
CA LYS A 2 3.39 -55.95 41.98
C LYS A 2 3.47 -54.42 41.81
N GLN A 3 4.32 -53.71 42.54
CA GLN A 3 4.42 -52.23 42.46
C GLN A 3 5.34 -51.70 41.35
N THR A 4 6.26 -52.50 40.85
CA THR A 4 7.19 -52.07 39.79
C THR A 4 6.59 -52.06 38.42
N TRP A 5 5.58 -52.90 38.16
CA TRP A 5 4.91 -52.96 36.87
C TRP A 5 3.96 -51.76 36.62
N VAL A 6 3.34 -51.27 37.69
CA VAL A 6 2.42 -50.10 37.57
C VAL A 6 3.18 -48.82 37.21
N LYS A 7 4.43 -48.67 37.69
CA LYS A 7 5.28 -47.52 37.38
C LYS A 7 5.81 -47.51 35.93
N VAL A 8 6.03 -48.69 35.36
CA VAL A 8 6.53 -48.85 33.99
C VAL A 8 5.40 -48.57 32.98
N ILE A 9 4.16 -48.99 33.29
CA ILE A 9 3.00 -48.71 32.41
C ILE A 9 2.61 -47.23 32.44
N ALA A 10 2.74 -46.57 33.60
CA ALA A 10 2.47 -45.13 33.70
C ALA A 10 3.45 -44.26 32.92
N LEU A 11 4.73 -44.70 32.83
CA LEU A 11 5.75 -43.98 32.07
C LEU A 11 5.63 -44.17 30.56
N ALA A 12 5.13 -45.32 30.10
CA ALA A 12 4.91 -45.59 28.69
C ALA A 12 3.69 -44.83 28.12
N LEU A 13 2.66 -44.55 28.93
CA LEU A 13 1.48 -43.77 28.52
C LEU A 13 1.73 -42.25 28.46
N ALA A 14 2.71 -41.75 29.24
CA ALA A 14 3.04 -40.32 29.22
C ALA A 14 3.84 -39.90 27.96
N LEU A 15 4.54 -40.82 27.32
CA LEU A 15 5.32 -40.57 26.11
C LEU A 15 4.48 -40.65 24.79
N ALA A 16 3.30 -41.23 24.84
CA ALA A 16 2.45 -41.39 23.68
C ALA A 16 1.56 -40.13 23.36
N LEU A 17 1.50 -39.17 24.31
CA LEU A 17 0.67 -37.94 24.13
C LEU A 17 1.43 -36.72 23.68
N CYS A 18 2.77 -36.79 23.53
CA CYS A 18 3.59 -35.68 23.03
C CYS A 18 3.90 -35.73 21.52
N GLY A 19 3.31 -36.65 20.77
CA GLY A 19 3.70 -36.94 19.37
C GLY A 19 2.71 -36.51 18.29
N ALA A 20 1.69 -35.70 18.57
CA ALA A 20 0.69 -35.34 17.55
C ALA A 20 0.42 -33.84 17.43
N GLY A 21 1.46 -33.03 17.67
CA GLY A 21 1.47 -31.62 17.31
C GLY A 21 2.16 -31.41 15.96
N VAL A 22 1.76 -32.13 14.91
CA VAL A 22 2.12 -31.74 13.54
C VAL A 22 1.37 -30.46 13.26
N ALA A 23 2.05 -29.33 13.51
CA ALA A 23 1.66 -28.06 12.99
C ALA A 23 1.51 -28.21 11.46
N PHE A 24 0.30 -28.26 10.99
CA PHE A 24 -0.06 -28.00 9.61
C PHE A 24 0.25 -26.51 9.37
N ALA A 25 1.54 -26.17 9.30
CA ALA A 25 1.97 -24.95 8.62
C ALA A 25 1.61 -25.19 7.15
N ALA A 26 0.41 -24.80 6.78
CA ALA A 26 0.06 -24.69 5.36
C ALA A 26 1.14 -23.80 4.74
N ALA A 27 2.06 -24.41 4.02
CA ALA A 27 3.05 -23.71 3.22
C ALA A 27 2.26 -22.85 2.23
N LYS A 28 2.04 -21.58 2.59
CA LYS A 28 1.51 -20.57 1.70
C LYS A 28 2.50 -20.55 0.54
N LYS A 29 2.09 -21.12 -0.59
CA LYS A 29 2.88 -21.18 -1.81
C LYS A 29 3.41 -19.76 -2.01
N ALA A 30 4.72 -19.58 -1.91
CA ALA A 30 5.34 -18.28 -2.10
C ALA A 30 5.07 -17.89 -3.55
N GLU A 31 4.03 -17.09 -3.77
CA GLU A 31 3.81 -16.48 -5.07
C GLU A 31 5.02 -15.60 -5.34
N LYS A 32 5.59 -15.78 -6.55
CA LYS A 32 6.70 -14.94 -7.00
C LYS A 32 6.30 -13.46 -6.79
N PRO A 33 7.11 -12.65 -6.12
CA PRO A 33 6.78 -11.24 -5.90
C PRO A 33 6.39 -10.61 -7.23
N MET A 34 5.24 -9.95 -7.25
CA MET A 34 4.79 -9.26 -8.46
C MET A 34 5.74 -8.09 -8.71
N ASP A 35 6.11 -7.89 -9.97
CA ASP A 35 6.95 -6.77 -10.39
C ASP A 35 6.31 -5.42 -9.99
N VAL A 36 7.11 -4.54 -9.41
CA VAL A 36 6.67 -3.22 -8.91
C VAL A 36 6.00 -2.39 -10.01
N GLY A 37 6.56 -2.41 -11.22
CA GLY A 37 5.98 -1.70 -12.37
C GLY A 37 4.58 -2.21 -12.72
N LYS A 38 4.40 -3.54 -12.70
CA LYS A 38 3.09 -4.17 -12.91
C LYS A 38 2.11 -3.83 -11.80
N MET A 39 2.55 -3.81 -10.55
CA MET A 39 1.70 -3.42 -9.40
C MET A 39 1.25 -1.96 -9.51
N LEU A 40 2.16 -1.06 -9.87
CA LEU A 40 1.85 0.35 -10.11
C LEU A 40 0.82 0.52 -11.24
N MET A 41 0.99 -0.20 -12.36
CA MET A 41 0.05 -0.17 -13.47
C MET A 41 -1.33 -0.68 -13.03
N THR A 42 -1.37 -1.84 -12.38
CA THR A 42 -2.61 -2.44 -11.90
C THR A 42 -3.32 -1.53 -10.88
N SER A 43 -2.57 -0.90 -9.97
CA SER A 43 -3.15 0.05 -9.00
C SER A 43 -3.76 1.26 -9.70
N PHE A 44 -3.12 1.79 -10.74
CA PHE A 44 -3.65 2.89 -11.53
C PHE A 44 -4.95 2.50 -12.25
N GLU A 45 -4.99 1.33 -12.90
CA GLU A 45 -6.21 0.80 -13.53
C GLU A 45 -7.36 0.59 -12.52
N MET A 46 -7.05 0.17 -11.29
CA MET A 46 -8.03 0.08 -10.22
C MET A 46 -8.59 1.46 -9.84
N MET A 47 -7.74 2.49 -9.82
CA MET A 47 -8.17 3.87 -9.55
C MET A 47 -9.08 4.40 -10.67
N GLU A 48 -8.77 4.14 -11.94
CA GLU A 48 -9.63 4.49 -13.09
C GLU A 48 -11.02 3.84 -12.97
N LYS A 49 -11.08 2.63 -12.41
CA LYS A 49 -12.33 1.90 -12.15
C LYS A 49 -13.00 2.27 -10.81
N ASN A 50 -12.54 3.32 -10.13
CA ASN A 50 -13.01 3.75 -8.81
C ASN A 50 -12.88 2.67 -7.71
N GLN A 51 -11.98 1.69 -7.86
CA GLN A 51 -11.73 0.62 -6.89
C GLN A 51 -10.68 1.07 -5.87
N PHE A 52 -10.86 2.22 -5.24
CA PHE A 52 -9.88 2.87 -4.37
C PHE A 52 -9.34 2.00 -3.22
N PRO A 53 -10.17 1.20 -2.49
CA PRO A 53 -9.63 0.33 -1.45
C PRO A 53 -8.68 -0.75 -1.96
N LYS A 54 -8.92 -1.27 -3.18
CA LYS A 54 -8.02 -2.25 -3.80
C LYS A 54 -6.75 -1.58 -4.30
N ALA A 55 -6.87 -0.39 -4.90
CA ALA A 55 -5.73 0.40 -5.34
C ALA A 55 -4.83 0.76 -4.14
N GLN A 56 -5.41 1.19 -3.02
CA GLN A 56 -4.68 1.46 -1.78
C GLN A 56 -3.84 0.26 -1.36
N LYS A 57 -4.47 -0.92 -1.22
CA LYS A 57 -3.78 -2.14 -0.81
C LYS A 57 -2.63 -2.51 -1.76
N MET A 58 -2.84 -2.36 -3.07
CA MET A 58 -1.80 -2.63 -4.07
C MET A 58 -0.63 -1.64 -3.96
N LEU A 59 -0.91 -0.36 -3.75
CA LEU A 59 0.11 0.67 -3.57
C LEU A 59 0.89 0.49 -2.26
N GLU A 60 0.22 0.07 -1.18
CA GLU A 60 0.88 -0.30 0.08
C GLU A 60 1.84 -1.48 -0.13
N GLN A 61 1.45 -2.49 -0.90
CA GLN A 61 2.35 -3.60 -1.27
C GLN A 61 3.55 -3.14 -2.12
N VAL A 62 3.37 -2.14 -2.98
CA VAL A 62 4.51 -1.51 -3.67
C VAL A 62 5.47 -0.91 -2.65
N LEU A 63 4.97 -0.19 -1.65
CA LEU A 63 5.81 0.43 -0.62
C LEU A 63 6.46 -0.58 0.34
N GLU A 64 5.91 -1.78 0.49
CA GLU A 64 6.59 -2.89 1.19
C GLU A 64 7.85 -3.34 0.45
N GLN A 65 7.87 -3.28 -0.89
CA GLN A 65 9.02 -3.66 -1.72
C GLN A 65 9.95 -2.48 -2.02
N ASP A 66 9.39 -1.29 -2.22
CA ASP A 66 10.10 -0.03 -2.49
C ASP A 66 9.50 1.10 -1.63
N PRO A 67 9.95 1.23 -0.36
CA PRO A 67 9.36 2.15 0.63
C PRO A 67 9.39 3.63 0.25
N GLY A 68 10.18 3.98 -0.74
CA GLY A 68 10.31 5.36 -1.19
C GLY A 68 9.81 5.58 -2.60
N ASN A 69 9.08 4.67 -3.20
CA ASN A 69 8.58 4.81 -4.55
C ASN A 69 7.73 6.08 -4.69
N PRO A 70 8.18 7.11 -5.43
CA PRO A 70 7.51 8.39 -5.43
C PRO A 70 6.16 8.34 -6.15
N LEU A 71 5.99 7.46 -7.14
CA LEU A 71 4.72 7.30 -7.83
C LEU A 71 3.68 6.58 -6.96
N ALA A 72 4.09 5.55 -6.22
CA ALA A 72 3.21 4.87 -5.28
C ALA A 72 2.71 5.83 -4.18
N LEU A 73 3.61 6.63 -3.61
CA LEU A 73 3.29 7.65 -2.61
C LEU A 73 2.34 8.71 -3.19
N ASN A 74 2.62 9.23 -4.39
CA ASN A 74 1.73 10.20 -5.05
C ASN A 74 0.34 9.61 -5.30
N ASN A 75 0.25 8.37 -5.79
CA ASN A 75 -1.03 7.74 -6.10
C ASN A 75 -1.79 7.33 -4.82
N LEU A 76 -1.11 7.01 -3.72
CA LEU A 76 -1.74 6.88 -2.41
C LEU A 76 -2.33 8.22 -1.93
N ALA A 77 -1.63 9.33 -2.14
CA ALA A 77 -2.20 10.64 -1.85
C ALA A 77 -3.50 10.88 -2.62
N ALA A 78 -3.55 10.51 -3.90
CA ALA A 78 -4.78 10.59 -4.70
C ALA A 78 -5.93 9.76 -4.10
N VAL A 79 -5.64 8.54 -3.63
CA VAL A 79 -6.62 7.71 -2.92
C VAL A 79 -7.08 8.39 -1.62
N MET A 80 -6.15 8.99 -0.86
CA MET A 80 -6.49 9.69 0.39
C MET A 80 -7.37 10.93 0.14
N VAL A 81 -7.11 11.70 -0.93
CA VAL A 81 -7.99 12.81 -1.34
C VAL A 81 -9.40 12.31 -1.64
N LYS A 82 -9.53 11.20 -2.37
CA LYS A 82 -10.84 10.59 -2.64
C LYS A 82 -11.58 10.20 -1.36
N MET A 83 -10.85 9.81 -0.33
CA MET A 83 -11.38 9.46 0.98
C MET A 83 -11.53 10.67 1.91
N LYS A 84 -11.30 11.89 1.42
CA LYS A 84 -11.28 13.16 2.19
C LYS A 84 -10.30 13.17 3.37
N LYS A 85 -9.22 12.40 3.27
CA LYS A 85 -8.15 12.31 4.27
C LYS A 85 -6.97 13.19 3.86
N PHE A 86 -7.20 14.50 3.78
CA PHE A 86 -6.25 15.46 3.20
C PHE A 86 -4.92 15.52 3.95
N ASP A 87 -4.90 15.41 5.28
CA ASP A 87 -3.66 15.37 6.07
C ASP A 87 -2.77 14.19 5.67
N LYS A 88 -3.38 13.01 5.41
CA LYS A 88 -2.63 11.85 4.93
C LYS A 88 -2.15 12.04 3.50
N ALA A 89 -2.97 12.68 2.66
CA ALA A 89 -2.56 12.97 1.29
C ALA A 89 -1.34 13.91 1.27
N ASP A 90 -1.35 14.99 2.05
CA ASP A 90 -0.21 15.90 2.19
C ASP A 90 1.04 15.15 2.70
N THR A 91 0.88 14.30 3.71
CA THR A 91 1.98 13.48 4.23
C THR A 91 2.62 12.61 3.15
N TYR A 92 1.83 11.88 2.35
CA TYR A 92 2.36 11.03 1.28
C TYR A 92 3.03 11.84 0.17
N LEU A 93 2.48 12.99 -0.20
CA LEU A 93 3.09 13.86 -1.22
C LEU A 93 4.43 14.43 -0.76
N ASN A 94 4.53 14.87 0.51
CA ASN A 94 5.78 15.34 1.07
C ASN A 94 6.84 14.22 1.18
N GLN A 95 6.44 12.97 1.37
CA GLN A 95 7.34 11.80 1.29
C GLN A 95 7.77 11.49 -0.16
N ALA A 96 6.90 11.71 -1.14
CA ALA A 96 7.20 11.48 -2.54
C ALA A 96 8.21 12.48 -3.11
N LEU A 97 8.09 13.75 -2.72
CA LEU A 97 8.81 14.89 -3.32
C LEU A 97 10.33 14.70 -3.40
N PRO A 98 11.05 14.25 -2.34
CA PRO A 98 12.52 14.12 -2.40
C PRO A 98 13.03 13.11 -3.44
N ARG A 99 12.17 12.18 -3.87
CA ARG A 99 12.50 11.11 -4.82
C ARG A 99 11.81 11.25 -6.17
N ALA A 100 11.02 12.30 -6.35
CA ALA A 100 10.26 12.53 -7.57
C ALA A 100 11.11 13.11 -8.72
N LYS A 101 12.27 13.72 -8.40
CA LYS A 101 13.18 14.27 -9.40
C LYS A 101 13.76 13.16 -10.29
N GLY A 102 13.70 13.34 -11.59
CA GLY A 102 14.14 12.35 -12.58
C GLY A 102 13.21 11.15 -12.74
N TYR A 103 12.15 11.02 -11.94
CA TYR A 103 11.17 9.96 -12.09
C TYR A 103 10.17 10.30 -13.19
N MET A 104 10.15 9.52 -14.27
CA MET A 104 9.30 9.78 -15.43
C MET A 104 7.95 9.07 -15.32
N VAL A 105 6.88 9.79 -15.64
CA VAL A 105 5.50 9.29 -15.65
C VAL A 105 4.82 9.59 -16.98
N GLN A 106 3.69 8.95 -17.22
CA GLN A 106 2.87 9.21 -18.40
C GLN A 106 1.65 10.05 -18.01
N VAL A 107 1.57 11.26 -18.55
CA VAL A 107 0.49 12.23 -18.26
C VAL A 107 -0.44 12.35 -19.47
N ASN A 108 -1.00 11.24 -19.95
CA ASN A 108 -1.94 11.27 -21.06
C ASN A 108 -3.40 11.26 -20.59
N ARG A 109 -3.67 10.67 -19.46
CA ARG A 109 -4.96 10.69 -18.79
C ARG A 109 -4.72 10.50 -17.30
N VAL A 110 -5.24 11.39 -16.55
CA VAL A 110 -5.03 11.46 -15.12
C VAL A 110 -6.31 11.02 -14.44
N CYS A 111 -6.18 10.19 -13.42
CA CYS A 111 -7.30 9.79 -12.58
C CYS A 111 -7.86 11.04 -11.88
N GLN A 112 -9.06 11.46 -12.25
CA GLN A 112 -9.70 12.63 -11.64
C GLN A 112 -10.26 12.28 -10.26
N VAL A 113 -9.85 13.04 -9.28
CA VAL A 113 -10.39 12.98 -7.91
C VAL A 113 -10.92 14.35 -7.57
N GLY A 114 -12.25 14.47 -7.36
CA GLY A 114 -12.88 15.77 -7.08
C GLY A 114 -12.75 16.80 -8.23
N GLY A 115 -12.62 16.34 -9.48
CA GLY A 115 -12.43 17.23 -10.63
C GLY A 115 -10.96 17.54 -10.94
N ILE A 116 -10.01 17.05 -10.15
CA ILE A 116 -8.58 17.32 -10.26
C ILE A 116 -7.81 16.03 -10.50
N CYS A 117 -6.84 16.10 -11.37
CA CYS A 117 -5.99 14.98 -11.73
C CYS A 117 -4.74 14.94 -10.83
N ILE A 118 -4.71 14.06 -9.87
CA ILE A 118 -3.59 13.93 -8.94
C ILE A 118 -2.91 12.55 -8.95
N ALA A 119 -3.47 11.58 -9.66
CA ALA A 119 -2.85 10.26 -9.84
C ALA A 119 -2.23 10.14 -11.23
N PHE A 120 -1.07 9.51 -11.34
CA PHE A 120 -0.34 9.38 -12.60
C PHE A 120 -0.07 7.93 -12.96
N LYS A 121 -0.03 7.66 -14.25
CA LYS A 121 0.27 6.35 -14.82
C LYS A 121 1.78 6.11 -14.82
N PRO A 122 2.25 4.92 -14.47
CA PRO A 122 3.67 4.58 -14.61
C PRO A 122 4.08 4.65 -16.10
N ALA A 123 5.30 5.13 -16.35
CA ALA A 123 5.90 5.08 -17.67
C ALA A 123 6.39 3.65 -17.96
N ALA A 124 5.88 3.04 -19.02
CA ALA A 124 6.36 1.75 -19.48
C ALA A 124 7.66 1.93 -20.28
N GLY A 125 8.71 1.17 -19.95
CA GLY A 125 9.94 1.15 -20.73
C GLY A 125 10.68 2.47 -20.84
N GLY A 126 10.53 3.39 -19.89
CA GLY A 126 11.17 4.71 -19.92
C GLY A 126 10.53 5.72 -20.89
N THR A 127 9.35 5.42 -21.41
CA THR A 127 8.61 6.29 -22.36
C THR A 127 7.74 7.34 -21.66
N GLY A 128 8.09 7.74 -20.45
CA GLY A 128 7.44 8.85 -19.74
C GLY A 128 7.56 10.16 -20.50
N ASN A 129 6.51 10.97 -20.50
CA ASN A 129 6.47 12.25 -21.19
C ASN A 129 6.64 13.43 -20.24
N GLN A 130 6.66 13.19 -18.93
CA GLN A 130 6.81 14.25 -17.93
C GLN A 130 7.50 13.74 -16.67
N GLU A 131 8.30 14.62 -16.05
CA GLU A 131 8.92 14.37 -14.75
C GLU A 131 7.89 14.51 -13.63
N LEU A 132 8.00 13.65 -12.61
CA LEU A 132 7.03 13.58 -11.52
C LEU A 132 7.18 14.74 -10.51
N GLU A 133 8.38 15.30 -10.32
CA GLU A 133 8.63 16.32 -9.29
C GLU A 133 7.71 17.56 -9.42
N PRO A 134 7.59 18.20 -10.60
CA PRO A 134 6.67 19.33 -10.77
C PRO A 134 5.22 18.97 -10.49
N LEU A 135 4.82 17.74 -10.84
CA LEU A 135 3.46 17.25 -10.65
C LEU A 135 3.15 17.00 -9.15
N VAL A 136 4.11 16.47 -8.38
CA VAL A 136 3.98 16.33 -6.93
C VAL A 136 3.85 17.68 -6.26
N LYS A 137 4.65 18.67 -6.66
CA LYS A 137 4.54 20.05 -6.14
C LYS A 137 3.14 20.63 -6.39
N MET A 138 2.64 20.51 -7.61
CA MET A 138 1.28 20.93 -7.96
C MET A 138 0.23 20.22 -7.09
N ASN A 139 0.37 18.92 -6.86
CA ASN A 139 -0.56 18.16 -6.03
C ASN A 139 -0.52 18.61 -4.56
N ILE A 140 0.66 18.94 -4.02
CA ILE A 140 0.80 19.50 -2.67
C ILE A 140 0.01 20.81 -2.56
N ASP A 141 0.17 21.72 -3.51
CA ASP A 141 -0.52 23.00 -3.49
C ASP A 141 -2.04 22.82 -3.57
N MET A 142 -2.51 21.91 -4.41
CA MET A 142 -3.92 21.58 -4.50
C MET A 142 -4.48 20.99 -3.21
N VAL A 143 -3.77 20.05 -2.57
CA VAL A 143 -4.21 19.44 -1.31
C VAL A 143 -4.27 20.50 -0.21
N LYS A 144 -3.28 21.39 -0.12
CA LYS A 144 -3.29 22.52 0.83
C LYS A 144 -4.47 23.47 0.59
N GLN A 145 -4.83 23.73 -0.65
CA GLN A 145 -6.00 24.52 -0.99
C GLN A 145 -7.29 23.83 -0.49
N TYR A 146 -7.44 22.52 -0.67
CA TYR A 146 -8.59 21.79 -0.11
C TYR A 146 -8.63 21.88 1.42
N MET A 147 -7.49 21.71 2.10
CA MET A 147 -7.41 21.81 3.57
C MET A 147 -7.81 23.20 4.07
N SER A 148 -7.58 24.25 3.29
CA SER A 148 -7.93 25.62 3.65
C SER A 148 -9.40 25.97 3.37
N THR A 149 -10.03 25.30 2.41
CA THR A 149 -11.41 25.59 1.96
C THR A 149 -12.46 24.70 2.62
N GLU A 150 -12.11 23.49 3.05
CA GLU A 150 -13.02 22.68 3.85
C GLU A 150 -13.04 23.24 5.30
N PRO A 151 -14.16 23.77 5.80
CA PRO A 151 -14.28 24.12 7.21
C PRO A 151 -14.03 22.84 8.02
N LEU A 152 -13.35 22.98 9.17
CA LEU A 152 -12.92 21.92 10.10
C LEU A 152 -14.09 21.00 10.56
N ALA A 153 -14.70 20.31 9.62
CA ALA A 153 -15.71 19.29 9.88
C ALA A 153 -15.01 18.06 10.45
N GLY A 154 -14.77 18.07 11.76
CA GLY A 154 -14.24 16.90 12.43
C GLY A 154 -13.35 17.10 13.66
N LYS A 155 -13.13 18.31 14.14
CA LYS A 155 -12.65 18.48 15.51
C LYS A 155 -13.86 18.53 16.43
N GLY A 156 -14.32 17.35 16.86
CA GLY A 156 -15.22 17.25 17.99
C GLY A 156 -14.64 17.99 19.21
N PRO A 157 -15.49 18.52 20.11
CA PRO A 157 -15.04 19.24 21.30
C PRO A 157 -14.13 18.33 22.15
N ARG A 158 -13.02 18.89 22.63
CA ARG A 158 -12.13 18.24 23.61
C ARG A 158 -12.85 18.10 24.95
#